data_867fa293aea6f4e037fb00252c9b4e5e
#
_entry.id   867fa293aea6f4e037fb00252c9b4e5e
#
_cell.length_a   1.000
_cell.length_b   1.000
_cell.length_c   1.000
_cell.angle_alpha   90.00
_cell.angle_beta   90.00
_cell.angle_gamma   90.00
#
_symmetry.space_group_name_H-M   'P 1'
#
loop_
_entity.id
_entity.type
_entity.pdbx_description
1 polymer ?
#
loop_
_entity_poly.entity_id
_entity_poly.type
_entity_poly.pdbx_seq_one_letter_code
_entity_poly.pdbx_strand_id
1 'polypeptide(L)'
;MNNAAELLEIVRKEVVAPARERMRSNSARVKLVSMGGSDNAFEYEVRKLMFHIKSNPKLIDKYAKCQEYLYKFRHQEQPKDMKYEEWAKIRITEAKVLAYLRRVIKSQHKKPSQDVVRLVKQDGGLIYKGYSKKAQNSMSDGMKQLVPFYALASGQADDTGLEQYARLIRRKQRDYERETKPFTEMEQDAEIAQFLDDFTVYDNENEEWIHLNNTQKHDLNLVLQKHYHLLQWEQGGGKTLAGISTGRYRMERQGARNVWVVSTAISIKNNWDLVFKNYGMTNYRMIKCLADLDKVQDGEFIIITLNMLTKYRKQIKRHIKMRNQNVCLVFDESDEMTNPDSKRTKAVLDCFRRVRFKLEMTGTVTRNNISECAPQLELLYNNSYNMLSWAEDLYCYEKDDCEEYLNCSSNPYYGQPFPAYKAGYSLFAESHLPERITVFGVGKKTQDIYNADVLNKLLSYSVITRTFAEITGKEIRRLHQTPVSFAPAEREVYQKAMEEFFSMRQRYFALTGNSRKDSMMALIQQITLLLRISAAPNTVEEYDSPNTPVKIRKVCDMVGEWKDEIVVIGVRHKNVVEAYANEIRRIFPDRKLFVVTGST
;
A
#
# COMPACT_ATOMS: atom_id res chain seq x y z
N MET A 1 -7.46 44.45 4.33
CA MET A 1 -7.29 43.97 2.94
C MET A 1 -5.84 43.66 2.55
N ASN A 2 -4.97 43.41 3.48
CA ASN A 2 -3.66 42.78 3.18
C ASN A 2 -3.80 41.33 2.76
N ASN A 3 -5.01 40.89 2.56
CA ASN A 3 -5.37 39.50 2.50
C ASN A 3 -5.34 38.90 1.11
N ALA A 4 -5.43 39.69 0.03
CA ALA A 4 -5.57 39.05 -1.29
C ALA A 4 -4.25 38.44 -1.80
N ALA A 5 -3.13 39.12 -1.59
CA ALA A 5 -1.82 38.60 -1.99
C ALA A 5 -1.37 37.45 -1.07
N GLU A 6 -1.59 37.61 0.24
CA GLU A 6 -1.30 36.58 1.24
C GLU A 6 -2.20 35.36 1.06
N LEU A 7 -3.47 35.52 0.78
CA LEU A 7 -4.40 34.48 0.43
C LEU A 7 -4.10 33.84 -0.92
N LEU A 8 -3.60 34.58 -1.89
CA LEU A 8 -3.12 34.04 -3.15
C LEU A 8 -1.89 33.14 -2.94
N GLU A 9 -1.01 33.54 -2.05
CA GLU A 9 0.17 32.75 -1.71
C GLU A 9 -0.20 31.49 -0.91
N ILE A 10 -1.12 31.60 0.04
CA ILE A 10 -1.72 30.46 0.72
C ILE A 10 -2.44 29.55 -0.27
N VAL A 11 -3.20 30.11 -1.20
CA VAL A 11 -3.86 29.36 -2.27
C VAL A 11 -2.85 28.65 -3.17
N ARG A 12 -1.75 29.29 -3.53
CA ARG A 12 -0.67 28.66 -4.29
C ARG A 12 -0.03 27.51 -3.52
N LYS A 13 0.30 27.75 -2.27
CA LYS A 13 1.06 26.83 -1.41
C LYS A 13 0.20 25.69 -0.85
N GLU A 14 -0.99 26.02 -0.35
CA GLU A 14 -1.84 25.08 0.40
C GLU A 14 -3.05 24.57 -0.40
N VAL A 15 -3.56 25.38 -1.31
CA VAL A 15 -4.79 25.09 -2.05
C VAL A 15 -4.54 24.56 -3.43
N VAL A 16 -3.61 25.03 -4.18
CA VAL A 16 -3.29 24.47 -5.50
C VAL A 16 -2.38 23.27 -5.37
N ALA A 17 -1.57 23.24 -4.33
CA ALA A 17 -0.66 22.16 -4.09
C ALA A 17 -1.34 20.79 -4.02
N PRO A 18 -2.42 20.52 -3.33
CA PRO A 18 -3.17 19.31 -3.52
C PRO A 18 -4.23 19.40 -4.64
N ALA A 19 -4.01 20.18 -5.70
CA ALA A 19 -5.00 20.42 -6.77
C ALA A 19 -5.62 19.13 -7.32
N ARG A 20 -4.86 18.04 -7.40
CA ARG A 20 -5.34 16.71 -7.81
C ARG A 20 -6.40 16.15 -6.86
N GLU A 21 -6.30 16.39 -5.58
CA GLU A 21 -7.29 15.99 -4.57
C GLU A 21 -8.49 16.91 -4.56
N ARG A 22 -8.27 18.20 -4.75
CA ARG A 22 -9.33 19.20 -4.73
C ARG A 22 -10.26 19.16 -5.91
N MET A 23 -9.77 18.83 -7.08
CA MET A 23 -10.63 18.56 -8.23
C MET A 23 -11.69 17.52 -7.92
N ARG A 24 -11.49 16.76 -6.87
CA ARG A 24 -12.29 15.63 -6.47
C ARG A 24 -13.02 15.81 -5.17
N SER A 25 -12.65 16.79 -4.34
CA SER A 25 -13.40 17.21 -3.17
C SER A 25 -14.53 18.17 -3.59
N ASN A 26 -15.51 17.66 -4.32
CA ASN A 26 -16.74 18.39 -4.52
C ASN A 26 -17.38 18.68 -3.15
N SER A 27 -17.83 19.91 -2.92
CA SER A 27 -18.63 20.29 -1.75
C SER A 27 -19.83 19.39 -1.49
N ALA A 28 -20.36 18.71 -2.52
CA ALA A 28 -21.35 17.67 -2.42
C ALA A 28 -20.88 16.41 -1.67
N ARG A 29 -19.58 16.08 -1.68
CA ARG A 29 -19.04 14.92 -0.96
C ARG A 29 -19.01 15.12 0.54
N VAL A 30 -18.73 16.33 0.99
CA VAL A 30 -18.69 16.68 2.41
C VAL A 30 -20.10 16.62 3.02
N LYS A 31 -21.11 17.02 2.26
CA LYS A 31 -22.50 16.99 2.72
C LYS A 31 -23.08 15.59 2.84
N LEU A 32 -22.66 14.63 1.99
CA LEU A 32 -23.10 13.24 2.08
C LEU A 32 -22.58 12.51 3.31
N VAL A 33 -21.33 12.81 3.69
CA VAL A 33 -20.70 12.21 4.88
C VAL A 33 -21.33 12.71 6.18
N SER A 34 -21.83 13.97 6.19
CA SER A 34 -22.46 14.57 7.39
C SER A 34 -23.89 14.14 7.65
N MET A 35 -24.51 13.37 6.77
CA MET A 35 -25.94 13.05 6.85
C MET A 35 -26.22 11.60 7.25
N GLY A 36 -25.37 11.00 8.05
CA GLY A 36 -25.59 9.70 8.68
C GLY A 36 -25.81 8.56 7.69
N GLY A 37 -24.94 7.57 7.74
CA GLY A 37 -25.01 6.41 6.86
C GLY A 37 -26.36 5.71 6.92
N SER A 38 -27.16 5.95 5.92
CA SER A 38 -28.27 5.06 5.59
C SER A 38 -27.94 4.38 4.28
N ASP A 39 -28.49 3.20 4.06
CA ASP A 39 -28.44 2.44 2.82
C ASP A 39 -28.91 3.24 1.59
N ASN A 40 -29.48 4.42 1.83
CA ASN A 40 -30.07 5.34 0.89
C ASN A 40 -29.18 6.53 0.47
N ALA A 41 -27.88 6.51 0.70
CA ALA A 41 -27.01 7.64 0.31
C ALA A 41 -27.02 7.89 -1.20
N PHE A 42 -27.13 6.83 -2.01
CA PHE A 42 -27.31 6.93 -3.44
C PHE A 42 -28.65 7.59 -3.78
N GLU A 43 -29.75 7.09 -3.23
CA GLU A 43 -31.08 7.61 -3.46
C GLU A 43 -31.23 9.07 -3.00
N TYR A 44 -30.61 9.43 -1.88
CA TYR A 44 -30.58 10.82 -1.42
C TYR A 44 -29.86 11.72 -2.42
N GLU A 45 -28.68 11.33 -2.91
CA GLU A 45 -27.95 12.15 -3.88
C GLU A 45 -28.70 12.22 -5.21
N VAL A 46 -29.34 11.15 -5.64
CA VAL A 46 -30.21 11.15 -6.82
C VAL A 46 -31.35 12.14 -6.64
N ARG A 47 -32.10 12.09 -5.54
CA ARG A 47 -33.19 13.01 -5.25
C ARG A 47 -32.73 14.48 -5.28
N LYS A 48 -31.60 14.75 -4.66
CA LYS A 48 -31.01 16.10 -4.64
C LYS A 48 -30.64 16.60 -6.03
N LEU A 49 -29.96 15.77 -6.83
CA LEU A 49 -29.58 16.13 -8.19
C LEU A 49 -30.81 16.28 -9.10
N MET A 50 -31.79 15.39 -8.97
CA MET A 50 -33.06 15.45 -9.72
C MET A 50 -33.89 16.69 -9.33
N PHE A 51 -33.94 17.03 -8.04
CA PHE A 51 -34.60 18.26 -7.58
C PHE A 51 -33.91 19.50 -8.19
N HIS A 52 -32.60 19.55 -8.21
CA HIS A 52 -31.85 20.63 -8.83
C HIS A 52 -32.13 20.75 -10.34
N ILE A 53 -32.23 19.62 -11.04
CA ILE A 53 -32.55 19.60 -12.48
C ILE A 53 -33.99 20.06 -12.72
N LYS A 54 -34.94 19.61 -11.88
CA LYS A 54 -36.36 19.96 -11.98
C LYS A 54 -36.60 21.44 -11.67
N SER A 55 -35.93 21.97 -10.65
CA SER A 55 -36.16 23.36 -10.21
C SER A 55 -35.40 24.41 -11.03
N ASN A 56 -34.55 23.98 -11.97
CA ASN A 56 -33.78 24.90 -12.79
C ASN A 56 -34.43 25.08 -14.18
N PRO A 57 -34.87 26.30 -14.53
CA PRO A 57 -35.51 26.57 -15.83
C PRO A 57 -34.67 26.21 -17.04
N LYS A 58 -33.34 26.23 -16.93
CA LYS A 58 -32.39 25.89 -18.01
C LYS A 58 -32.16 24.39 -18.18
N LEU A 59 -32.68 23.57 -17.27
CA LEU A 59 -32.50 22.12 -17.27
C LEU A 59 -33.78 21.31 -17.29
N ILE A 60 -34.90 21.95 -17.11
CA ILE A 60 -36.23 21.28 -17.02
C ILE A 60 -36.48 20.38 -18.24
N ASP A 61 -36.05 20.82 -19.42
CA ASP A 61 -36.17 20.05 -20.66
C ASP A 61 -35.39 18.71 -20.63
N LYS A 62 -34.40 18.62 -19.78
CA LYS A 62 -33.58 17.42 -19.61
C LYS A 62 -34.08 16.49 -18.51
N TYR A 63 -35.06 16.94 -17.72
CA TYR A 63 -35.57 16.21 -16.57
C TYR A 63 -36.20 14.86 -16.98
N ALA A 64 -36.99 14.82 -18.02
CA ALA A 64 -37.62 13.61 -18.53
C ALA A 64 -36.58 12.54 -18.97
N LYS A 65 -35.50 12.97 -19.64
CA LYS A 65 -34.40 12.09 -20.01
C LYS A 65 -33.64 11.53 -18.79
N CYS A 66 -33.55 12.32 -17.74
CA CYS A 66 -32.94 11.86 -16.48
C CYS A 66 -33.84 10.82 -15.78
N GLN A 67 -35.17 11.00 -15.82
CA GLN A 67 -36.11 10.02 -15.30
C GLN A 67 -36.06 8.71 -16.09
N GLU A 68 -36.03 8.77 -17.41
CA GLU A 68 -35.85 7.60 -18.28
C GLU A 68 -34.58 6.83 -17.98
N TYR A 69 -33.47 7.54 -17.77
CA TYR A 69 -32.18 6.90 -17.45
C TYR A 69 -32.19 6.23 -16.06
N LEU A 70 -32.88 6.84 -15.08
CA LEU A 70 -33.11 6.25 -13.77
C LEU A 70 -34.04 5.02 -13.85
N TYR A 71 -35.06 5.09 -14.65
CA TYR A 71 -35.98 3.95 -14.89
C TYR A 71 -35.21 2.77 -15.48
N LYS A 72 -34.41 2.99 -16.53
CA LYS A 72 -33.54 1.96 -17.12
C LYS A 72 -32.57 1.35 -16.10
N PHE A 73 -32.02 2.17 -15.22
CA PHE A 73 -31.14 1.69 -14.14
C PHE A 73 -31.88 0.77 -13.16
N ARG A 74 -33.10 1.12 -12.76
CA ARG A 74 -33.86 0.37 -11.76
C ARG A 74 -34.48 -0.93 -12.27
N HIS A 75 -34.75 -1.02 -13.58
CA HIS A 75 -35.43 -2.15 -14.21
C HIS A 75 -34.52 -2.96 -15.14
N GLN A 76 -33.22 -2.78 -15.08
CA GLN A 76 -32.28 -3.57 -15.87
C GLN A 76 -32.08 -4.96 -15.27
N GLU A 77 -32.23 -5.99 -16.08
CA GLU A 77 -31.95 -7.37 -15.72
C GLU A 77 -30.83 -7.94 -16.53
N GLN A 78 -30.15 -8.95 -15.99
CA GLN A 78 -29.11 -9.66 -16.74
C GLN A 78 -29.78 -10.53 -17.82
N PRO A 79 -29.42 -10.39 -19.10
CA PRO A 79 -29.90 -11.28 -20.16
C PRO A 79 -29.51 -12.73 -19.85
N LYS A 80 -30.44 -13.67 -20.09
CA LYS A 80 -30.25 -15.10 -19.75
C LYS A 80 -29.04 -15.72 -20.45
N ASP A 81 -28.74 -15.26 -21.66
CA ASP A 81 -27.64 -15.79 -22.49
C ASP A 81 -26.30 -15.07 -22.30
N MET A 82 -26.23 -14.11 -21.37
CA MET A 82 -25.03 -13.30 -21.15
C MET A 82 -24.36 -13.64 -19.83
N LYS A 83 -23.04 -13.89 -19.84
CA LYS A 83 -22.26 -14.06 -18.61
C LYS A 83 -22.26 -12.78 -17.77
N TYR A 84 -22.32 -12.94 -16.45
CA TYR A 84 -22.36 -11.80 -15.53
C TYR A 84 -21.23 -10.80 -15.74
N GLU A 85 -20.03 -11.25 -16.05
CA GLU A 85 -18.84 -10.38 -16.28
C GLU A 85 -19.00 -9.49 -17.54
N GLU A 86 -19.69 -9.96 -18.55
CA GLU A 86 -20.01 -9.21 -19.77
C GLU A 86 -21.11 -8.21 -19.50
N TRP A 87 -22.18 -8.65 -18.85
CA TRP A 87 -23.29 -7.79 -18.44
C TRP A 87 -22.84 -6.68 -17.49
N ALA A 88 -21.96 -6.97 -16.53
CA ALA A 88 -21.42 -5.99 -15.60
C ALA A 88 -20.64 -4.85 -16.28
N LYS A 89 -20.09 -5.06 -17.48
CA LYS A 89 -19.43 -4.01 -18.27
C LYS A 89 -20.41 -3.03 -18.89
N ILE A 90 -21.56 -3.52 -19.34
CA ILE A 90 -22.55 -2.75 -20.09
C ILE A 90 -23.66 -2.17 -19.22
N ARG A 91 -24.03 -2.83 -18.12
CA ARG A 91 -25.11 -2.38 -17.22
C ARG A 91 -24.92 -0.95 -16.72
N ILE A 92 -26.02 -0.30 -16.43
CA ILE A 92 -25.99 0.99 -15.76
C ILE A 92 -25.71 0.75 -14.27
N THR A 93 -24.67 1.39 -13.75
CA THR A 93 -24.34 1.33 -12.33
C THR A 93 -24.72 2.65 -11.64
N GLU A 94 -24.89 2.63 -10.32
CA GLU A 94 -25.13 3.85 -9.53
C GLU A 94 -24.11 4.96 -9.86
N ALA A 95 -22.82 4.60 -10.05
CA ALA A 95 -21.81 5.55 -10.46
C ALA A 95 -22.08 6.18 -11.83
N LYS A 96 -22.60 5.39 -12.79
CA LYS A 96 -22.99 5.92 -14.11
C LYS A 96 -24.20 6.85 -13.99
N VAL A 97 -25.17 6.52 -13.14
CA VAL A 97 -26.33 7.39 -12.86
C VAL A 97 -25.90 8.74 -12.30
N LEU A 98 -25.12 8.75 -11.22
CA LEU A 98 -24.65 10.01 -10.63
C LEU A 98 -23.77 10.80 -11.59
N ALA A 99 -22.91 10.13 -12.35
CA ALA A 99 -22.08 10.78 -13.38
C ALA A 99 -22.93 11.44 -14.48
N TYR A 100 -24.01 10.76 -14.90
CA TYR A 100 -24.94 11.30 -15.89
C TYR A 100 -25.65 12.55 -15.36
N LEU A 101 -26.30 12.46 -14.19
CA LEU A 101 -27.03 13.58 -13.59
C LEU A 101 -26.11 14.79 -13.35
N ARG A 102 -24.90 14.57 -12.86
CA ARG A 102 -23.91 15.63 -12.66
C ARG A 102 -23.44 16.26 -13.97
N ARG A 103 -23.36 15.47 -15.06
CA ARG A 103 -23.04 15.99 -16.40
C ARG A 103 -24.15 16.91 -16.90
N VAL A 104 -25.41 16.52 -16.69
CA VAL A 104 -26.56 17.37 -17.06
C VAL A 104 -26.50 18.70 -16.31
N ILE A 105 -26.23 18.69 -15.02
CA ILE A 105 -26.08 19.93 -14.23
C ILE A 105 -24.88 20.77 -14.70
N LYS A 106 -23.75 20.15 -14.95
CA LYS A 106 -22.55 20.85 -15.46
C LYS A 106 -22.76 21.53 -16.80
N SER A 107 -23.69 21.07 -17.59
CA SER A 107 -23.96 21.64 -18.92
C SER A 107 -24.49 23.08 -18.88
N GLN A 108 -24.88 23.61 -17.69
CA GLN A 108 -25.32 25.01 -17.54
C GLN A 108 -24.21 25.98 -17.12
N HIS A 109 -23.09 25.47 -16.59
CA HIS A 109 -22.08 26.39 -16.09
C HIS A 109 -21.47 27.15 -17.26
N LYS A 110 -21.64 28.48 -17.23
CA LYS A 110 -20.88 29.35 -18.13
C LYS A 110 -19.38 29.06 -17.89
N LYS A 111 -18.64 28.92 -18.96
CA LYS A 111 -17.18 28.91 -18.85
C LYS A 111 -16.75 30.23 -18.17
N PRO A 112 -15.80 30.20 -17.23
CA PRO A 112 -15.25 31.42 -16.66
C PRO A 112 -14.73 32.35 -17.77
N SER A 113 -14.71 33.66 -17.53
CA SER A 113 -14.19 34.61 -18.53
C SER A 113 -12.77 34.20 -18.94
N GLN A 114 -12.43 34.48 -20.19
CA GLN A 114 -11.09 34.15 -20.69
C GLN A 114 -9.99 34.83 -19.85
N ASP A 115 -10.24 36.00 -19.32
CA ASP A 115 -9.29 36.73 -18.50
C ASP A 115 -9.03 36.04 -17.16
N VAL A 116 -10.08 35.56 -16.49
CA VAL A 116 -9.93 34.80 -15.23
C VAL A 116 -9.21 33.48 -15.48
N VAL A 117 -9.54 32.76 -16.56
CA VAL A 117 -8.82 31.54 -16.95
C VAL A 117 -7.36 31.81 -17.27
N ARG A 118 -7.07 32.95 -17.89
CA ARG A 118 -5.71 33.39 -18.23
C ARG A 118 -4.90 33.70 -16.97
N LEU A 119 -5.47 34.42 -16.02
CA LEU A 119 -4.86 34.75 -14.73
C LEU A 119 -4.56 33.46 -13.93
N VAL A 120 -5.52 32.57 -13.81
CA VAL A 120 -5.37 31.27 -13.15
C VAL A 120 -4.29 30.42 -13.83
N LYS A 121 -4.21 30.42 -15.16
CA LYS A 121 -3.15 29.71 -15.89
C LYS A 121 -1.78 30.32 -15.70
N GLN A 122 -1.70 31.62 -15.59
CA GLN A 122 -0.44 32.34 -15.43
C GLN A 122 0.19 32.05 -14.07
N ASP A 123 -0.57 32.10 -13.01
CA ASP A 123 -0.13 31.74 -11.66
C ASP A 123 0.05 30.24 -11.49
N GLY A 124 -0.85 29.47 -12.05
CA GLY A 124 -0.75 28.01 -12.03
C GLY A 124 0.42 27.46 -12.85
N GLY A 125 0.88 28.20 -13.87
CA GLY A 125 2.04 27.82 -14.69
C GLY A 125 3.32 27.63 -13.90
N LEU A 126 3.50 28.36 -12.80
CA LEU A 126 4.63 28.20 -11.88
C LEU A 126 4.53 26.91 -11.06
N ILE A 127 3.32 26.49 -10.74
CA ILE A 127 3.05 25.30 -9.91
C ILE A 127 3.05 24.01 -10.74
N TYR A 128 2.82 24.12 -12.04
CA TYR A 128 2.78 22.97 -12.96
C TYR A 128 4.12 22.56 -13.55
N LYS A 129 5.16 23.30 -13.25
CA LYS A 129 6.50 22.98 -13.75
C LYS A 129 6.89 21.57 -13.29
N GLY A 130 7.16 20.68 -14.22
CA GLY A 130 7.51 19.28 -13.94
C GLY A 130 6.35 18.27 -14.02
N TYR A 131 5.10 18.70 -14.15
CA TYR A 131 3.97 17.78 -14.31
C TYR A 131 3.77 17.32 -15.75
N SER A 132 3.31 16.08 -15.92
CA SER A 132 2.93 15.57 -17.22
C SER A 132 1.73 16.34 -17.80
N LYS A 133 1.63 16.39 -19.14
CA LYS A 133 0.51 17.04 -19.85
C LYS A 133 -0.87 16.55 -19.38
N LYS A 134 -0.98 15.27 -19.04
CA LYS A 134 -2.19 14.66 -18.47
C LYS A 134 -2.48 15.15 -17.05
N ALA A 135 -1.47 15.35 -16.24
CA ALA A 135 -1.61 15.91 -14.90
C ALA A 135 -2.00 17.39 -14.97
N GLN A 136 -1.41 18.17 -15.89
CA GLN A 136 -1.77 19.58 -16.14
C GLN A 136 -3.22 19.73 -16.58
N ASN A 137 -3.72 18.90 -17.51
CA ASN A 137 -5.13 18.91 -17.91
C ASN A 137 -6.06 18.57 -16.75
N SER A 138 -5.66 17.63 -15.91
CA SER A 138 -6.38 17.25 -14.72
C SER A 138 -6.44 18.40 -13.71
N MET A 139 -5.35 19.14 -13.56
CA MET A 139 -5.25 20.32 -12.71
C MET A 139 -6.07 21.50 -13.23
N SER A 140 -6.11 21.71 -14.55
CA SER A 140 -6.92 22.77 -15.18
C SER A 140 -8.39 22.71 -14.74
N ASP A 141 -8.95 21.51 -14.55
CA ASP A 141 -10.31 21.36 -14.06
C ASP A 141 -10.45 21.77 -12.58
N GLY A 142 -9.44 21.57 -11.74
CA GLY A 142 -9.43 22.05 -10.35
C GLY A 142 -9.27 23.56 -10.24
N MET A 143 -8.53 24.16 -11.15
CA MET A 143 -8.38 25.62 -11.20
C MET A 143 -9.70 26.36 -11.38
N LYS A 144 -10.68 25.74 -12.05
CA LYS A 144 -12.05 26.29 -12.12
C LYS A 144 -12.67 26.52 -10.75
N GLN A 145 -12.26 25.73 -9.75
CA GLN A 145 -12.71 25.89 -8.36
C GLN A 145 -11.97 27.03 -7.64
N LEU A 146 -10.81 27.43 -8.16
CA LEU A 146 -10.01 28.54 -7.63
C LEU A 146 -10.35 29.89 -8.28
N VAL A 147 -11.16 29.87 -9.34
CA VAL A 147 -11.62 31.09 -10.04
C VAL A 147 -12.15 32.16 -9.08
N PRO A 148 -12.98 31.83 -8.05
CA PRO A 148 -13.44 32.85 -7.11
C PRO A 148 -12.32 33.57 -6.37
N PHE A 149 -11.23 32.88 -6.03
CA PHE A 149 -10.09 33.54 -5.37
C PHE A 149 -9.36 34.51 -6.26
N TYR A 150 -9.11 34.12 -7.49
CA TYR A 150 -8.44 34.96 -8.46
C TYR A 150 -9.32 36.13 -8.87
N ALA A 151 -10.62 35.89 -8.98
CA ALA A 151 -11.60 36.93 -9.25
C ALA A 151 -11.65 37.94 -8.10
N LEU A 152 -11.58 37.48 -6.84
CA LEU A 152 -11.51 38.35 -5.68
C LEU A 152 -10.20 39.14 -5.62
N ALA A 153 -9.07 38.47 -5.86
CA ALA A 153 -7.74 39.09 -5.89
C ALA A 153 -7.61 40.17 -6.98
N SER A 154 -8.37 40.00 -8.08
CA SER A 154 -8.44 40.99 -9.18
C SER A 154 -9.55 42.02 -9.02
N GLY A 155 -10.31 41.98 -7.92
CA GLY A 155 -11.45 42.88 -7.69
C GLY A 155 -12.71 42.53 -8.49
N GLN A 156 -12.80 41.33 -9.03
CA GLN A 156 -13.91 40.86 -9.88
C GLN A 156 -14.96 40.01 -9.14
N ALA A 157 -14.77 39.74 -7.85
CA ALA A 157 -15.68 38.90 -7.05
C ALA A 157 -15.80 39.42 -5.62
N ASP A 158 -16.89 39.03 -4.95
CA ASP A 158 -17.17 39.29 -3.56
C ASP A 158 -16.48 38.27 -2.60
N ASP A 159 -16.58 38.55 -1.29
CA ASP A 159 -15.95 37.77 -0.24
C ASP A 159 -16.57 36.38 0.02
N THR A 160 -17.73 36.10 -0.56
CA THR A 160 -18.50 34.88 -0.26
C THR A 160 -17.76 33.58 -0.68
N GLY A 161 -16.97 33.65 -1.75
CA GLY A 161 -16.13 32.54 -2.19
C GLY A 161 -14.93 32.29 -1.29
N LEU A 162 -14.42 33.36 -0.66
CA LEU A 162 -13.22 33.34 0.17
C LEU A 162 -13.42 32.52 1.45
N GLU A 163 -14.56 32.65 2.11
CA GLU A 163 -14.86 31.91 3.34
C GLU A 163 -14.86 30.41 3.14
N GLN A 164 -15.41 29.93 2.03
CA GLN A 164 -15.43 28.50 1.73
C GLN A 164 -14.01 27.92 1.60
N TYR A 165 -13.13 28.66 0.97
CA TYR A 165 -11.75 28.24 0.78
C TYR A 165 -10.91 28.41 2.06
N ALA A 166 -11.14 29.46 2.85
CA ALA A 166 -10.51 29.61 4.16
C ALA A 166 -10.86 28.42 5.08
N ARG A 167 -12.11 27.96 5.06
CA ARG A 167 -12.53 26.75 5.79
C ARG A 167 -11.81 25.48 5.28
N LEU A 168 -11.64 25.35 3.97
CA LEU A 168 -10.91 24.23 3.36
C LEU A 168 -9.42 24.23 3.75
N ILE A 169 -8.80 25.42 3.74
CA ILE A 169 -7.39 25.59 4.14
C ILE A 169 -7.22 25.21 5.61
N ARG A 170 -8.03 25.78 6.51
CA ARG A 170 -7.98 25.48 7.96
C ARG A 170 -8.21 23.98 8.24
N ARG A 171 -9.08 23.33 7.48
CA ARG A 171 -9.30 21.89 7.58
C ARG A 171 -8.06 21.11 7.14
N LYS A 172 -7.47 21.48 6.01
CA LYS A 172 -6.25 20.85 5.50
C LYS A 172 -5.07 21.03 6.44
N GLN A 173 -4.96 22.20 7.03
CA GLN A 173 -3.91 22.49 8.00
C GLN A 173 -4.07 21.61 9.25
N ARG A 174 -5.28 21.53 9.81
CA ARG A 174 -5.56 20.61 10.95
C ARG A 174 -5.33 19.14 10.60
N ASP A 175 -5.70 18.73 9.38
CA ASP A 175 -5.44 17.36 8.92
C ASP A 175 -3.92 17.12 8.82
N TYR A 176 -3.17 18.09 8.32
CA TYR A 176 -1.72 18.02 8.25
C TYR A 176 -1.09 17.93 9.64
N GLU A 177 -1.44 18.83 10.54
CA GLU A 177 -0.94 18.86 11.93
C GLU A 177 -1.19 17.52 12.65
N ARG A 178 -2.40 16.96 12.52
CA ARG A 178 -2.74 15.66 13.10
C ARG A 178 -1.89 14.53 12.53
N GLU A 179 -1.77 14.45 11.21
CA GLU A 179 -1.07 13.32 10.56
C GLU A 179 0.46 13.44 10.69
N THR A 180 1.01 14.64 10.84
CA THR A 180 2.47 14.85 10.96
C THR A 180 2.95 15.04 12.40
N LYS A 181 2.12 14.81 13.41
CA LYS A 181 2.56 14.76 14.79
C LYS A 181 3.24 13.39 15.05
N PRO A 182 4.48 13.33 15.54
CA PRO A 182 5.12 12.07 15.89
C PRO A 182 4.32 11.28 16.93
N PHE A 183 4.30 9.97 16.85
CA PHE A 183 3.61 9.14 17.85
C PHE A 183 4.18 9.32 19.26
N THR A 184 5.48 9.60 19.36
CA THR A 184 6.15 9.85 20.66
C THR A 184 5.70 11.13 21.36
N GLU A 185 5.06 12.05 20.63
CA GLU A 185 4.53 13.31 21.16
C GLU A 185 3.02 13.27 21.40
N MET A 186 2.41 12.09 21.21
CA MET A 186 0.96 11.94 21.36
C MET A 186 0.63 11.35 22.73
N GLU A 187 -0.45 11.84 23.32
CA GLU A 187 -1.03 11.31 24.54
C GLU A 187 -2.15 10.32 24.20
N GLN A 188 -2.48 9.47 25.18
CA GLN A 188 -3.60 8.55 25.06
C GLN A 188 -4.93 9.32 25.07
N ASP A 189 -5.81 8.98 24.15
CA ASP A 189 -7.18 9.48 24.12
C ASP A 189 -8.08 8.61 24.99
N ALA A 190 -8.85 9.23 25.89
CA ALA A 190 -9.67 8.50 26.85
C ALA A 190 -10.87 7.76 26.22
N GLU A 191 -11.49 8.33 25.18
CA GLU A 191 -12.62 7.68 24.50
C GLU A 191 -12.14 6.46 23.71
N ILE A 192 -10.97 6.57 23.10
CA ILE A 192 -10.34 5.45 22.38
C ILE A 192 -9.89 4.38 23.38
N ALA A 193 -9.30 4.77 24.52
CA ALA A 193 -8.91 3.83 25.56
C ALA A 193 -10.10 3.02 26.05
N GLN A 194 -11.22 3.67 26.36
CA GLN A 194 -12.46 2.99 26.77
C GLN A 194 -12.94 2.01 25.69
N PHE A 195 -12.97 2.42 24.42
CA PHE A 195 -13.35 1.51 23.33
C PHE A 195 -12.44 0.28 23.24
N LEU A 196 -11.13 0.45 23.40
CA LEU A 196 -10.16 -0.65 23.34
C LEU A 196 -10.23 -1.56 24.57
N ASP A 197 -10.60 -1.02 25.73
CA ASP A 197 -10.84 -1.80 26.93
C ASP A 197 -12.10 -2.66 26.82
N ASP A 198 -13.16 -2.12 26.24
CA ASP A 198 -14.42 -2.81 25.99
C ASP A 198 -14.35 -3.78 24.79
N PHE A 199 -13.31 -3.67 23.96
CA PHE A 199 -13.16 -4.50 22.78
C PHE A 199 -12.80 -5.93 23.14
N THR A 200 -13.71 -6.84 22.86
CA THR A 200 -13.52 -8.29 23.07
C THR A 200 -14.07 -9.07 21.88
N VAL A 201 -13.51 -10.23 21.64
CA VAL A 201 -14.01 -11.24 20.71
C VAL A 201 -14.00 -12.60 21.38
N TYR A 202 -14.99 -13.43 21.10
CA TYR A 202 -15.03 -14.79 21.62
C TYR A 202 -14.43 -15.74 20.58
N ASP A 203 -13.44 -16.52 20.98
CA ASP A 203 -12.84 -17.55 20.16
C ASP A 203 -13.59 -18.87 20.39
N ASN A 204 -14.36 -19.30 19.39
CA ASN A 204 -15.14 -20.53 19.46
C ASN A 204 -14.27 -21.81 19.41
N GLU A 205 -13.04 -21.72 18.90
CA GLU A 205 -12.13 -22.86 18.80
C GLU A 205 -11.48 -23.15 20.16
N ASN A 206 -11.06 -22.11 20.86
CA ASN A 206 -10.41 -22.21 22.16
C ASN A 206 -11.38 -21.99 23.35
N GLU A 207 -12.63 -21.66 23.06
CA GLU A 207 -13.69 -21.38 24.05
C GLU A 207 -13.31 -20.28 25.07
N GLU A 208 -12.61 -19.23 24.61
CA GLU A 208 -12.15 -18.15 25.47
C GLU A 208 -12.44 -16.75 24.90
N TRP A 209 -12.50 -15.77 25.82
CA TRP A 209 -12.58 -14.36 25.45
C TRP A 209 -11.19 -13.81 25.17
N ILE A 210 -10.98 -13.29 23.97
CA ILE A 210 -9.73 -12.67 23.57
C ILE A 210 -9.83 -11.15 23.75
N HIS A 211 -8.82 -10.61 24.41
CA HIS A 211 -8.65 -9.19 24.68
C HIS A 211 -7.34 -8.68 24.09
N LEU A 212 -7.32 -7.39 23.77
CA LEU A 212 -6.07 -6.71 23.45
C LEU A 212 -5.20 -6.59 24.71
N ASN A 213 -3.91 -6.86 24.59
CA ASN A 213 -2.97 -6.61 25.68
C ASN A 213 -2.61 -5.11 25.81
N ASN A 214 -1.93 -4.73 26.88
CA ASN A 214 -1.63 -3.32 27.18
C ASN A 214 -0.81 -2.64 26.08
N THR A 215 0.19 -3.32 25.52
CA THR A 215 1.01 -2.77 24.41
C THR A 215 0.17 -2.55 23.16
N GLN A 216 -0.68 -3.51 22.82
CA GLN A 216 -1.59 -3.40 21.68
C GLN A 216 -2.58 -2.25 21.88
N LYS A 217 -3.19 -2.14 23.06
CA LYS A 217 -4.11 -1.04 23.41
C LYS A 217 -3.41 0.32 23.32
N HIS A 218 -2.20 0.41 23.86
CA HIS A 218 -1.41 1.63 23.80
C HIS A 218 -1.16 2.08 22.36
N ASP A 219 -0.61 1.19 21.53
CA ASP A 219 -0.29 1.52 20.15
C ASP A 219 -1.54 1.82 19.32
N LEU A 220 -2.62 1.04 19.51
CA LEU A 220 -3.88 1.26 18.80
C LEU A 220 -4.55 2.56 19.20
N ASN A 221 -4.44 2.99 20.45
CA ASN A 221 -4.96 4.28 20.87
C ASN A 221 -4.31 5.43 20.08
N LEU A 222 -2.98 5.44 19.95
CA LEU A 222 -2.26 6.45 19.17
C LEU A 222 -2.63 6.40 17.68
N VAL A 223 -2.71 5.20 17.14
CA VAL A 223 -3.05 4.92 15.74
C VAL A 223 -4.46 5.39 15.39
N LEU A 224 -5.43 5.16 16.24
CA LEU A 224 -6.84 5.50 16.00
C LEU A 224 -7.11 7.02 16.01
N GLN A 225 -6.26 7.82 16.63
CA GLN A 225 -6.32 9.27 16.58
C GLN A 225 -5.96 9.82 15.19
N LYS A 226 -5.21 9.07 14.38
CA LYS A 226 -4.82 9.43 13.01
C LYS A 226 -5.63 8.67 11.97
N HIS A 227 -5.54 9.10 10.70
CA HIS A 227 -6.22 8.43 9.60
C HIS A 227 -5.32 7.44 8.84
N TYR A 228 -4.00 7.64 8.86
CA TYR A 228 -3.03 6.91 8.05
C TYR A 228 -1.90 6.39 8.91
N HIS A 229 -1.72 5.08 8.94
CA HIS A 229 -0.69 4.46 9.77
C HIS A 229 -0.31 3.07 9.26
N LEU A 230 0.89 2.65 9.66
CA LEU A 230 1.45 1.35 9.40
C LEU A 230 1.87 0.72 10.74
N LEU A 231 1.37 -0.46 11.02
CA LEU A 231 1.81 -1.29 12.14
C LEU A 231 2.85 -2.29 11.63
N GLN A 232 4.09 -2.06 11.98
CA GLN A 232 5.18 -3.00 11.79
C GLN A 232 5.33 -3.85 13.05
N TRP A 233 4.38 -4.71 13.30
CA TRP A 233 4.46 -5.66 14.39
C TRP A 233 5.01 -7.00 13.89
N GLU A 234 5.92 -7.57 14.65
CA GLU A 234 6.49 -8.89 14.32
C GLU A 234 5.41 -9.96 14.22
N GLN A 235 5.70 -11.10 13.58
CA GLN A 235 4.76 -12.21 13.48
C GLN A 235 4.33 -12.69 14.87
N GLY A 236 3.05 -13.04 15.02
CA GLY A 236 2.47 -13.37 16.33
C GLY A 236 2.04 -12.18 17.17
N GLY A 237 2.35 -10.93 16.77
CA GLY A 237 1.99 -9.71 17.51
C GLY A 237 0.49 -9.36 17.53
N GLY A 238 -0.38 -10.18 16.94
CA GLY A 238 -1.84 -9.95 16.95
C GLY A 238 -2.35 -8.95 15.92
N LYS A 239 -1.65 -8.78 14.78
CA LYS A 239 -2.03 -7.86 13.71
C LYS A 239 -3.47 -8.03 13.22
N THR A 240 -3.95 -9.27 13.11
CA THR A 240 -5.33 -9.55 12.68
C THR A 240 -6.35 -8.96 13.65
N LEU A 241 -6.14 -9.15 14.96
CA LEU A 241 -7.00 -8.58 15.99
C LEU A 241 -6.95 -7.05 15.98
N ALA A 242 -5.76 -6.46 15.78
CA ALA A 242 -5.59 -5.02 15.59
C ALA A 242 -6.35 -4.49 14.38
N GLY A 243 -6.33 -5.22 13.26
CA GLY A 243 -7.11 -4.88 12.06
C GLY A 243 -8.62 -4.93 12.28
N ILE A 244 -9.11 -5.92 13.03
CA ILE A 244 -10.53 -6.06 13.38
C ILE A 244 -10.96 -4.92 14.31
N SER A 245 -10.21 -4.66 15.38
CA SER A 245 -10.53 -3.59 16.34
C SER A 245 -10.51 -2.22 15.68
N THR A 246 -9.48 -1.94 14.86
CA THR A 246 -9.41 -0.71 14.06
C THR A 246 -10.62 -0.59 13.13
N GLY A 247 -10.96 -1.64 12.41
CA GLY A 247 -12.10 -1.65 11.50
C GLY A 247 -13.41 -1.34 12.21
N ARG A 248 -13.67 -1.97 13.35
CA ARG A 248 -14.85 -1.72 14.19
C ARG A 248 -14.89 -0.27 14.65
N TYR A 249 -13.81 0.25 15.23
CA TYR A 249 -13.74 1.64 15.67
C TYR A 249 -14.06 2.63 14.53
N ARG A 250 -13.46 2.40 13.34
CA ARG A 250 -13.70 3.26 12.18
C ARG A 250 -15.15 3.24 11.71
N MET A 251 -15.83 2.10 11.76
CA MET A 251 -17.24 2.00 11.40
C MET A 251 -18.13 2.61 12.49
N GLU A 252 -17.94 2.22 13.74
CA GLU A 252 -18.85 2.56 14.84
C GLU A 252 -18.70 4.01 15.31
N ARG A 253 -17.47 4.51 15.42
CA ARG A 253 -17.18 5.84 16.00
C ARG A 253 -16.88 6.91 14.95
N GLN A 254 -16.36 6.52 13.80
CA GLN A 254 -15.93 7.48 12.78
C GLN A 254 -16.72 7.39 11.48
N GLY A 255 -17.72 6.53 11.42
CA GLY A 255 -18.70 6.45 10.34
C GLY A 255 -18.10 5.95 9.01
N ALA A 256 -17.06 5.12 9.05
CA ALA A 256 -16.60 4.41 7.87
C ALA A 256 -17.71 3.45 7.39
N ARG A 257 -17.99 3.42 6.10
CA ARG A 257 -19.08 2.59 5.56
C ARG A 257 -18.74 1.12 5.54
N ASN A 258 -17.49 0.81 5.21
CA ASN A 258 -16.98 -0.55 5.10
C ASN A 258 -15.52 -0.58 5.53
N VAL A 259 -15.08 -1.75 5.92
CA VAL A 259 -13.68 -2.10 6.11
C VAL A 259 -13.25 -3.03 5.00
N TRP A 260 -12.23 -2.66 4.24
CA TRP A 260 -11.66 -3.49 3.18
C TRP A 260 -10.39 -4.14 3.68
N VAL A 261 -10.44 -5.45 3.87
CA VAL A 261 -9.28 -6.27 4.21
C VAL A 261 -8.65 -6.78 2.92
N VAL A 262 -7.46 -6.32 2.63
CA VAL A 262 -6.67 -6.71 1.45
C VAL A 262 -5.45 -7.47 1.92
N SER A 263 -5.21 -8.67 1.37
CA SER A 263 -4.03 -9.47 1.69
C SER A 263 -3.72 -10.48 0.59
N THR A 264 -2.72 -11.33 0.81
CA THR A 264 -2.40 -12.47 -0.05
C THR A 264 -3.48 -13.54 0.02
N ALA A 265 -3.55 -14.41 -0.99
CA ALA A 265 -4.52 -15.51 -0.99
C ALA A 265 -4.30 -16.49 0.17
N ILE A 266 -3.05 -16.72 0.55
CA ILE A 266 -2.68 -17.60 1.66
C ILE A 266 -3.12 -16.99 2.99
N SER A 267 -2.80 -15.73 3.24
CA SER A 267 -3.19 -15.03 4.47
C SER A 267 -4.71 -14.95 4.60
N ILE A 268 -5.43 -14.67 3.51
CA ILE A 268 -6.90 -14.63 3.56
C ILE A 268 -7.49 -16.00 3.90
N LYS A 269 -7.02 -17.07 3.26
CA LYS A 269 -7.56 -18.41 3.48
C LYS A 269 -7.22 -18.97 4.86
N ASN A 270 -5.96 -18.81 5.28
CA ASN A 270 -5.43 -19.50 6.45
C ASN A 270 -5.48 -18.65 7.73
N ASN A 271 -5.77 -17.34 7.59
CA ASN A 271 -5.84 -16.44 8.74
C ASN A 271 -7.20 -15.69 8.75
N TRP A 272 -7.45 -14.74 7.86
CA TRP A 272 -8.60 -13.85 7.96
C TRP A 272 -9.96 -14.56 7.92
N ASP A 273 -10.19 -15.46 6.96
CA ASP A 273 -11.45 -16.19 6.84
C ASP A 273 -11.67 -17.14 8.03
N LEU A 274 -10.58 -17.77 8.49
CA LEU A 274 -10.61 -18.64 9.64
C LEU A 274 -10.90 -17.87 10.94
N VAL A 275 -10.19 -16.78 11.18
CA VAL A 275 -10.36 -15.92 12.36
C VAL A 275 -11.79 -15.34 12.41
N PHE A 276 -12.33 -14.87 11.29
CA PHE A 276 -13.70 -14.37 11.28
C PHE A 276 -14.72 -15.43 11.62
N LYS A 277 -14.52 -16.67 11.15
CA LYS A 277 -15.37 -17.81 11.51
C LYS A 277 -15.24 -18.18 12.97
N ASN A 278 -14.00 -18.28 13.46
CA ASN A 278 -13.73 -18.62 14.86
C ASN A 278 -14.32 -17.58 15.83
N TYR A 279 -14.26 -16.30 15.47
CA TYR A 279 -14.85 -15.22 16.27
C TYR A 279 -16.36 -15.04 16.04
N GLY A 280 -17.02 -15.94 15.29
CA GLY A 280 -18.45 -15.89 15.05
C GLY A 280 -18.92 -14.60 14.33
N MET A 281 -18.02 -13.94 13.63
CA MET A 281 -18.37 -12.72 12.88
C MET A 281 -19.22 -13.04 11.68
N THR A 282 -20.39 -12.42 11.58
CA THR A 282 -21.35 -12.63 10.48
C THR A 282 -21.36 -11.46 9.49
N ASN A 283 -20.84 -10.30 9.91
CA ASN A 283 -20.86 -9.07 9.11
C ASN A 283 -19.63 -8.94 8.20
N TYR A 284 -19.26 -10.02 7.51
CA TYR A 284 -18.18 -9.97 6.54
C TYR A 284 -18.55 -10.63 5.21
N ARG A 285 -17.88 -10.23 4.14
CA ARG A 285 -18.07 -10.73 2.79
C ARG A 285 -16.74 -10.93 2.07
N MET A 286 -16.55 -12.13 1.54
CA MET A 286 -15.39 -12.42 0.70
C MET A 286 -15.72 -12.16 -0.77
N ILE A 287 -14.89 -11.37 -1.44
CA ILE A 287 -15.04 -11.08 -2.88
C ILE A 287 -14.29 -12.14 -3.68
N LYS A 288 -15.02 -13.12 -4.18
CA LYS A 288 -14.52 -14.18 -5.08
C LYS A 288 -14.84 -13.91 -6.54
N CYS A 289 -15.91 -13.18 -6.80
CA CYS A 289 -16.33 -12.81 -8.13
C CYS A 289 -16.97 -11.40 -8.14
N LEU A 290 -17.29 -10.90 -9.33
CA LEU A 290 -17.86 -9.56 -9.47
C LEU A 290 -19.28 -9.44 -8.88
N ALA A 291 -20.05 -10.54 -8.87
CA ALA A 291 -21.38 -10.56 -8.27
C ALA A 291 -21.36 -10.32 -6.76
N ASP A 292 -20.28 -10.73 -6.08
CA ASP A 292 -20.13 -10.50 -4.63
C ASP A 292 -20.01 -9.00 -4.31
N LEU A 293 -19.36 -8.24 -5.22
CA LEU A 293 -19.21 -6.79 -5.06
C LEU A 293 -20.56 -6.04 -5.07
N ASP A 294 -21.52 -6.55 -5.82
CA ASP A 294 -22.85 -5.93 -5.90
C ASP A 294 -23.71 -6.19 -4.65
N LYS A 295 -23.37 -7.23 -3.90
CA LYS A 295 -24.06 -7.61 -2.66
C LYS A 295 -23.49 -6.91 -1.42
N VAL A 296 -22.42 -6.12 -1.56
CA VAL A 296 -21.76 -5.43 -0.45
C VAL A 296 -22.69 -4.40 0.18
N GLN A 297 -22.92 -4.54 1.48
CA GLN A 297 -23.70 -3.62 2.30
C GLN A 297 -22.79 -2.74 3.18
N ASP A 298 -23.30 -1.61 3.64
CA ASP A 298 -22.59 -0.77 4.60
C ASP A 298 -22.54 -1.51 5.96
N GLY A 299 -21.45 -1.37 6.71
CA GLY A 299 -21.23 -2.07 7.98
C GLY A 299 -20.53 -3.43 7.84
N GLU A 300 -20.20 -3.87 6.63
CA GLU A 300 -19.50 -5.13 6.39
C GLU A 300 -17.98 -4.96 6.33
N PHE A 301 -17.26 -5.98 6.80
CA PHE A 301 -15.87 -6.24 6.44
C PHE A 301 -15.83 -6.93 5.07
N ILE A 302 -15.04 -6.39 4.15
CA ILE A 302 -14.93 -6.90 2.79
C ILE A 302 -13.54 -7.47 2.61
N ILE A 303 -13.46 -8.79 2.49
CA ILE A 303 -12.20 -9.52 2.33
C ILE A 303 -11.91 -9.73 0.85
N ILE A 304 -10.74 -9.34 0.40
CA ILE A 304 -10.34 -9.51 -0.99
C ILE A 304 -8.85 -9.81 -1.15
N THR A 305 -8.53 -10.77 -2.01
CA THR A 305 -7.14 -11.07 -2.35
C THR A 305 -6.57 -10.03 -3.30
N LEU A 306 -5.24 -9.80 -3.25
CA LEU A 306 -4.53 -8.93 -4.18
C LEU A 306 -4.77 -9.29 -5.65
N ASN A 307 -4.93 -10.58 -5.95
CA ASN A 307 -5.21 -11.06 -7.31
C ASN A 307 -6.61 -10.62 -7.77
N MET A 308 -7.63 -10.78 -6.92
CA MET A 308 -9.01 -10.37 -7.23
C MET A 308 -9.14 -8.86 -7.29
N LEU A 309 -8.45 -8.14 -6.40
CA LEU A 309 -8.34 -6.68 -6.46
C LEU A 309 -7.75 -6.21 -7.79
N THR A 310 -6.70 -6.86 -8.25
CA THR A 310 -6.06 -6.56 -9.54
C THR A 310 -7.02 -6.84 -10.71
N LYS A 311 -7.71 -7.97 -10.68
CA LYS A 311 -8.68 -8.40 -11.70
C LYS A 311 -9.85 -7.43 -11.80
N TYR A 312 -10.44 -7.03 -10.68
CA TYR A 312 -11.65 -6.19 -10.62
C TYR A 312 -11.36 -4.71 -10.26
N ARG A 313 -10.14 -4.26 -10.43
CA ARG A 313 -9.65 -2.92 -10.04
C ARG A 313 -10.59 -1.78 -10.42
N LYS A 314 -11.10 -1.78 -11.65
CA LYS A 314 -11.97 -0.70 -12.15
C LYS A 314 -13.33 -0.66 -11.44
N GLN A 315 -13.89 -1.82 -11.18
CA GLN A 315 -15.20 -1.97 -10.53
C GLN A 315 -15.10 -1.62 -9.05
N ILE A 316 -14.10 -2.15 -8.36
CA ILE A 316 -13.81 -1.86 -6.95
C ILE A 316 -13.55 -0.35 -6.74
N LYS A 317 -12.73 0.24 -7.59
CA LYS A 317 -12.51 1.70 -7.55
C LYS A 317 -13.82 2.50 -7.70
N ARG A 318 -14.73 2.06 -8.57
CA ARG A 318 -16.04 2.70 -8.73
C ARG A 318 -16.87 2.52 -7.46
N HIS A 319 -16.92 1.31 -6.92
CA HIS A 319 -17.65 0.98 -5.70
C HIS A 319 -17.18 1.85 -4.51
N ILE A 320 -15.88 1.93 -4.26
CA ILE A 320 -15.30 2.79 -3.22
C ILE A 320 -15.64 4.27 -3.48
N LYS A 321 -15.56 4.71 -4.73
CA LYS A 321 -15.91 6.08 -5.10
C LYS A 321 -17.38 6.42 -4.85
N MET A 322 -18.28 5.46 -5.03
CA MET A 322 -19.71 5.61 -4.71
C MET A 322 -19.93 5.86 -3.22
N ARG A 323 -19.16 5.25 -2.37
CA ARG A 323 -19.15 5.47 -0.92
C ARG A 323 -18.35 6.71 -0.48
N ASN A 324 -18.14 7.64 -1.41
CA ASN A 324 -17.38 8.88 -1.18
C ASN A 324 -15.98 8.66 -0.64
N GLN A 325 -15.38 7.49 -0.89
CA GLN A 325 -14.08 7.08 -0.33
C GLN A 325 -14.08 7.02 1.23
N ASN A 326 -15.26 7.04 1.86
CA ASN A 326 -15.42 6.93 3.30
C ASN A 326 -15.43 5.46 3.73
N VAL A 327 -14.32 4.80 3.50
CA VAL A 327 -14.07 3.41 3.88
C VAL A 327 -12.74 3.33 4.62
N CYS A 328 -12.55 2.25 5.37
CA CYS A 328 -11.29 1.91 5.99
C CYS A 328 -10.60 0.83 5.16
N LEU A 329 -9.34 1.02 4.82
CA LEU A 329 -8.47 -0.02 4.30
C LEU A 329 -7.71 -0.65 5.46
N VAL A 330 -7.72 -1.96 5.54
CA VAL A 330 -6.83 -2.79 6.34
C VAL A 330 -6.02 -3.61 5.34
N PHE A 331 -4.76 -3.24 5.12
CA PHE A 331 -3.89 -3.92 4.18
C PHE A 331 -2.87 -4.75 4.93
N ASP A 332 -3.14 -6.04 4.99
CA ASP A 332 -2.28 -7.02 5.64
C ASP A 332 -1.23 -7.55 4.65
N GLU A 333 -0.02 -7.79 5.13
CA GLU A 333 1.17 -8.06 4.33
C GLU A 333 1.43 -6.96 3.29
N SER A 334 1.48 -5.70 3.76
CA SER A 334 1.62 -4.52 2.90
C SER A 334 2.96 -4.47 2.14
N ASP A 335 3.96 -5.21 2.61
CA ASP A 335 5.25 -5.43 1.94
C ASP A 335 5.14 -6.21 0.60
N GLU A 336 3.99 -6.78 0.25
CA GLU A 336 3.69 -7.24 -1.12
C GLU A 336 3.67 -6.09 -2.14
N MET A 337 3.68 -4.85 -1.69
CA MET A 337 3.61 -3.64 -2.50
C MET A 337 4.98 -2.97 -2.69
N THR A 338 6.03 -3.76 -2.86
CA THR A 338 7.42 -3.27 -2.99
C THR A 338 7.75 -2.69 -4.36
N ASN A 339 7.19 -3.26 -5.43
CA ASN A 339 7.47 -2.84 -6.80
C ASN A 339 6.39 -1.89 -7.33
N PRO A 340 6.73 -0.60 -7.60
CA PRO A 340 5.78 0.40 -8.07
C PRO A 340 5.20 0.09 -9.45
N ASP A 341 5.90 -0.70 -10.27
CA ASP A 341 5.47 -1.05 -11.61
C ASP A 341 4.59 -2.31 -11.65
N SER A 342 4.50 -3.05 -10.56
CA SER A 342 3.69 -4.25 -10.49
C SER A 342 2.20 -3.94 -10.68
N LYS A 343 1.47 -4.88 -11.29
CA LYS A 343 0.01 -4.75 -11.47
C LYS A 343 -0.73 -4.70 -10.12
N ARG A 344 -0.22 -5.39 -9.10
CA ARG A 344 -0.78 -5.43 -7.75
C ARG A 344 -0.65 -4.07 -7.07
N THR A 345 0.55 -3.49 -7.02
CA THR A 345 0.80 -2.15 -6.46
C THR A 345 -0.07 -1.10 -7.13
N LYS A 346 -0.11 -1.11 -8.47
CA LYS A 346 -0.96 -0.19 -9.25
C LYS A 346 -2.44 -0.35 -8.92
N ALA A 347 -2.90 -1.56 -8.64
CA ALA A 347 -4.30 -1.80 -8.27
C ALA A 347 -4.63 -1.28 -6.87
N VAL A 348 -3.79 -1.55 -5.88
CA VAL A 348 -3.94 -1.04 -4.51
C VAL A 348 -3.96 0.49 -4.50
N LEU A 349 -2.95 1.12 -5.09
CA LEU A 349 -2.87 2.58 -5.16
C LEU A 349 -4.06 3.22 -5.89
N ASP A 350 -4.52 2.60 -6.97
CA ASP A 350 -5.64 3.14 -7.74
C ASP A 350 -6.96 3.07 -6.99
N CYS A 351 -7.19 2.01 -6.21
CA CYS A 351 -8.39 1.81 -5.44
C CYS A 351 -8.39 2.58 -4.11
N PHE A 352 -7.30 2.50 -3.36
CA PHE A 352 -7.29 2.86 -1.94
C PHE A 352 -6.48 4.10 -1.56
N ARG A 353 -5.56 4.58 -2.38
CA ARG A 353 -4.72 5.71 -1.98
C ARG A 353 -5.49 6.97 -1.53
N ARG A 354 -6.81 7.05 -1.78
CA ARG A 354 -7.66 8.19 -1.45
C ARG A 354 -8.78 7.89 -0.47
N VAL A 355 -8.83 6.69 0.06
CA VAL A 355 -9.80 6.37 1.09
C VAL A 355 -9.46 7.12 2.37
N ARG A 356 -10.48 7.29 3.20
CA ARG A 356 -10.37 8.15 4.38
C ARG A 356 -9.45 7.57 5.44
N PHE A 357 -9.54 6.27 5.68
CA PHE A 357 -8.77 5.59 6.71
C PHE A 357 -7.94 4.47 6.11
N LYS A 358 -6.70 4.35 6.55
CA LYS A 358 -5.76 3.33 6.06
C LYS A 358 -4.93 2.81 7.21
N LEU A 359 -4.97 1.52 7.36
CA LEU A 359 -4.09 0.74 8.20
C LEU A 359 -3.31 -0.21 7.29
N GLU A 360 -2.02 -0.05 7.22
CA GLU A 360 -1.09 -1.03 6.66
C GLU A 360 -0.52 -1.87 7.79
N MET A 361 -0.36 -3.15 7.57
CA MET A 361 0.20 -4.08 8.56
C MET A 361 1.22 -4.99 7.87
N THR A 362 2.38 -5.14 8.46
CA THR A 362 3.40 -6.06 8.00
C THR A 362 4.36 -6.43 9.14
N GLY A 363 4.99 -7.57 9.05
CA GLY A 363 6.13 -7.91 9.92
C GLY A 363 7.44 -7.30 9.43
N THR A 364 7.51 -6.91 8.15
CA THR A 364 8.73 -6.45 7.48
C THR A 364 8.38 -5.38 6.46
N VAL A 365 8.74 -4.13 6.70
CA VAL A 365 8.43 -3.02 5.78
C VAL A 365 9.18 -3.14 4.46
N THR A 366 10.42 -3.62 4.51
CA THR A 366 11.28 -3.82 3.34
C THR A 366 11.89 -5.21 3.35
N ARG A 367 11.95 -5.84 2.18
CA ARG A 367 12.57 -7.17 2.01
C ARG A 367 14.01 -7.08 1.51
N ASN A 368 14.30 -6.14 0.63
CA ASN A 368 15.60 -6.03 -0.04
C ASN A 368 16.28 -4.68 0.19
N ASN A 369 15.57 -3.59 0.09
CA ASN A 369 16.12 -2.25 0.25
C ASN A 369 15.05 -1.23 0.64
N ILE A 370 15.49 -0.07 1.10
CA ILE A 370 14.60 0.97 1.65
C ILE A 370 13.65 1.58 0.61
N SER A 371 13.98 1.54 -0.67
CA SER A 371 13.09 2.10 -1.71
C SER A 371 11.76 1.37 -1.84
N GLU A 372 11.67 0.16 -1.31
CA GLU A 372 10.43 -0.62 -1.24
C GLU A 372 9.36 0.01 -0.33
N CYS A 373 9.76 0.91 0.57
CA CYS A 373 8.83 1.71 1.38
C CYS A 373 8.05 2.72 0.55
N ALA A 374 8.58 3.20 -0.56
CA ALA A 374 7.97 4.30 -1.32
C ALA A 374 6.52 4.04 -1.76
N PRO A 375 6.15 2.86 -2.29
CA PRO A 375 4.76 2.56 -2.60
C PRO A 375 3.84 2.52 -1.38
N GLN A 376 4.31 2.05 -0.23
CA GLN A 376 3.55 1.99 1.01
C GLN A 376 3.30 3.42 1.53
N LEU A 377 4.31 4.27 1.57
CA LEU A 377 4.18 5.68 1.92
C LEU A 377 3.26 6.45 0.94
N GLU A 378 3.33 6.14 -0.36
CA GLU A 378 2.40 6.70 -1.35
C GLU A 378 0.95 6.26 -1.09
N LEU A 379 0.73 5.01 -0.65
CA LEU A 379 -0.59 4.53 -0.27
C LEU A 379 -1.11 5.30 0.95
N LEU A 380 -0.31 5.45 1.99
CA LEU A 380 -0.69 6.15 3.21
C LEU A 380 -1.06 7.60 2.92
N TYR A 381 -0.15 8.37 2.36
CA TYR A 381 -0.28 9.82 2.27
C TYR A 381 -0.87 10.34 0.96
N ASN A 382 -0.96 9.49 -0.07
CA ASN A 382 -1.39 9.91 -1.41
C ASN A 382 -0.54 11.08 -1.94
N ASN A 383 0.71 11.13 -1.54
CA ASN A 383 1.62 12.24 -1.82
C ASN A 383 1.07 13.63 -1.38
N SER A 384 0.13 13.64 -0.41
CA SER A 384 -0.58 14.84 0.00
C SER A 384 0.31 15.82 0.74
N TYR A 385 1.38 15.32 1.35
CA TYR A 385 2.33 16.08 2.16
C TYR A 385 3.72 16.15 1.52
N ASN A 386 3.78 15.87 0.23
CA ASN A 386 5.02 15.90 -0.56
C ASN A 386 6.14 15.00 0.01
N MET A 387 5.79 13.92 0.71
CA MET A 387 6.77 13.07 1.40
C MET A 387 7.78 12.39 0.48
N LEU A 388 7.45 12.18 -0.79
CA LEU A 388 8.36 11.60 -1.77
C LEU A 388 9.44 12.57 -2.25
N SER A 389 9.39 13.83 -1.83
CA SER A 389 10.35 14.88 -2.18
C SER A 389 10.75 15.72 -0.96
N TRP A 390 10.83 15.11 0.22
CA TRP A 390 11.20 15.81 1.46
C TRP A 390 12.70 16.00 1.62
N ALA A 391 13.50 15.16 1.00
CA ALA A 391 14.93 15.36 1.00
C ALA A 391 15.27 16.58 0.12
N GLU A 392 16.02 17.52 0.66
CA GLU A 392 16.47 18.72 -0.06
C GLU A 392 17.49 18.35 -1.12
N ASP A 393 18.37 17.43 -0.79
CA ASP A 393 19.45 16.99 -1.63
C ASP A 393 19.23 15.59 -2.16
N LEU A 394 19.64 15.39 -3.41
CA LEU A 394 19.69 14.11 -4.06
C LEU A 394 21.08 13.54 -4.00
N TYR A 395 21.12 12.26 -3.82
CA TYR A 395 22.29 11.47 -3.89
C TYR A 395 22.65 11.11 -5.33
N CYS A 396 23.93 11.18 -5.68
CA CYS A 396 24.41 10.79 -6.98
C CYS A 396 25.79 10.13 -6.87
N TYR A 397 26.11 9.33 -7.86
CA TYR A 397 27.35 8.61 -7.97
C TYR A 397 28.37 9.44 -8.75
N GLU A 398 29.57 9.62 -8.19
CA GLU A 398 30.67 10.24 -8.89
C GLU A 398 31.45 9.21 -9.73
N LYS A 399 31.65 9.54 -11.00
CA LYS A 399 32.25 8.62 -11.97
C LYS A 399 33.74 8.31 -11.72
N ASP A 400 34.44 9.23 -11.14
CA ASP A 400 35.88 9.18 -11.00
C ASP A 400 36.33 8.60 -9.65
N ASP A 401 35.44 8.54 -8.67
CA ASP A 401 35.69 7.89 -7.39
C ASP A 401 34.67 6.78 -7.14
N CYS A 402 35.10 5.55 -7.36
CA CYS A 402 34.25 4.37 -7.32
C CYS A 402 33.77 3.97 -5.92
N GLU A 403 34.28 4.57 -4.87
CA GLU A 403 33.99 4.19 -3.49
C GLU A 403 33.22 5.25 -2.71
N GLU A 404 33.30 6.50 -3.09
CA GLU A 404 32.60 7.59 -2.43
C GLU A 404 31.35 8.03 -3.18
N TYR A 405 30.30 8.24 -2.43
CA TYR A 405 29.01 8.67 -2.91
C TYR A 405 28.76 10.09 -2.43
N LEU A 406 28.65 11.01 -3.37
CA LEU A 406 28.47 12.41 -3.08
C LEU A 406 27.04 12.86 -3.35
N ASN A 407 26.63 13.80 -2.56
CA ASN A 407 25.41 14.55 -2.76
C ASN A 407 25.67 15.58 -3.86
N CYS A 408 25.22 15.35 -5.07
CA CYS A 408 25.67 16.14 -6.20
C CYS A 408 24.63 17.06 -6.80
N SER A 409 23.38 17.05 -6.31
CA SER A 409 22.38 17.97 -6.81
C SER A 409 21.27 18.25 -5.79
N SER A 410 20.78 19.47 -5.79
CA SER A 410 19.54 19.81 -5.08
C SER A 410 18.34 19.12 -5.73
N ASN A 411 17.43 18.65 -4.89
CA ASN A 411 16.20 18.02 -5.35
C ASN A 411 15.29 19.04 -6.03
N PRO A 412 15.06 18.97 -7.35
CA PRO A 412 14.22 19.94 -8.05
C PRO A 412 12.75 19.87 -7.64
N TYR A 413 12.35 18.83 -6.89
CA TYR A 413 11.00 18.62 -6.39
C TYR A 413 10.85 18.93 -4.90
N TYR A 414 11.95 19.33 -4.22
CA TYR A 414 11.90 19.70 -2.82
C TYR A 414 10.88 20.81 -2.57
N GLY A 415 10.02 20.62 -1.59
CA GLY A 415 8.94 21.55 -1.29
C GLY A 415 7.82 21.63 -2.35
N GLN A 416 7.93 20.92 -3.47
CA GLN A 416 6.87 20.90 -4.48
C GLN A 416 5.73 19.96 -4.11
N PRO A 417 4.50 20.34 -4.40
CA PRO A 417 3.35 19.66 -3.83
C PRO A 417 3.01 18.29 -4.41
N PHE A 418 3.37 17.96 -5.63
CA PHE A 418 2.98 16.68 -6.25
C PHE A 418 3.88 16.26 -7.42
N PRO A 419 5.01 15.61 -7.16
CA PRO A 419 5.71 14.91 -8.23
C PRO A 419 4.80 13.78 -8.78
N ALA A 420 4.93 13.48 -10.06
CA ALA A 420 4.28 12.31 -10.62
C ALA A 420 4.76 11.05 -9.85
N TYR A 421 3.84 10.12 -9.55
CA TYR A 421 4.18 8.94 -8.73
C TYR A 421 5.45 8.20 -9.18
N LYS A 422 5.62 8.01 -10.49
CA LYS A 422 6.82 7.34 -11.03
C LYS A 422 8.10 8.15 -10.76
N ALA A 423 8.03 9.47 -10.93
CA ALA A 423 9.14 10.34 -10.58
C ALA A 423 9.38 10.37 -9.06
N GLY A 424 8.32 10.32 -8.26
CA GLY A 424 8.39 10.23 -6.82
C GLY A 424 9.13 8.98 -6.32
N TYR A 425 8.91 7.82 -6.95
CA TYR A 425 9.65 6.61 -6.61
C TYR A 425 11.15 6.73 -6.93
N SER A 426 11.50 7.19 -8.13
CA SER A 426 12.91 7.42 -8.49
C SER A 426 13.56 8.40 -7.53
N LEU A 427 12.86 9.49 -7.23
CA LEU A 427 13.32 10.51 -6.32
C LEU A 427 13.54 9.98 -4.90
N PHE A 428 12.64 9.15 -4.40
CA PHE A 428 12.80 8.49 -3.10
C PHE A 428 14.04 7.58 -3.09
N ALA A 429 14.24 6.81 -4.16
CA ALA A 429 15.42 5.95 -4.29
C ALA A 429 16.72 6.77 -4.36
N GLU A 430 16.72 7.84 -5.14
CA GLU A 430 17.88 8.75 -5.25
C GLU A 430 18.17 9.49 -3.93
N SER A 431 17.14 9.74 -3.11
CA SER A 431 17.28 10.41 -1.82
C SER A 431 17.80 9.50 -0.70
N HIS A 432 17.49 8.21 -0.75
CA HIS A 432 17.72 7.32 0.40
C HIS A 432 18.51 6.06 0.13
N LEU A 433 18.70 5.68 -1.15
CA LEU A 433 19.36 4.42 -1.50
C LEU A 433 20.65 4.65 -2.27
N PRO A 434 21.82 4.66 -1.60
CA PRO A 434 23.11 4.85 -2.23
C PRO A 434 23.45 3.73 -3.23
N GLU A 435 24.31 4.04 -4.20
CA GLU A 435 24.79 3.10 -5.19
C GLU A 435 26.14 2.50 -4.77
N ARG A 436 26.46 1.34 -5.25
CA ARG A 436 27.77 0.69 -5.07
C ARG A 436 28.18 -0.06 -6.31
N ILE A 437 29.46 -0.27 -6.46
CA ILE A 437 29.98 -1.20 -7.48
C ILE A 437 29.82 -2.63 -6.96
N THR A 438 29.24 -3.47 -7.78
CA THR A 438 29.12 -4.90 -7.53
C THR A 438 29.82 -5.68 -8.64
N VAL A 439 29.97 -6.99 -8.47
CA VAL A 439 30.48 -7.88 -9.54
C VAL A 439 29.65 -7.81 -10.83
N PHE A 440 28.42 -7.31 -10.76
CA PHE A 440 27.51 -7.14 -11.89
C PHE A 440 27.39 -5.69 -12.39
N GLY A 441 28.24 -4.80 -11.90
CA GLY A 441 28.23 -3.37 -12.23
C GLY A 441 27.73 -2.50 -11.08
N VAL A 442 27.35 -1.27 -11.38
CA VAL A 442 26.80 -0.34 -10.40
C VAL A 442 25.42 -0.78 -9.97
N GLY A 443 25.23 -0.97 -8.70
CA GLY A 443 23.96 -1.38 -8.08
C GLY A 443 23.65 -0.56 -6.84
N LYS A 444 22.42 -0.68 -6.33
CA LYS A 444 22.02 0.00 -5.11
C LYS A 444 22.63 -0.67 -3.87
N LYS A 445 23.09 0.12 -2.93
CA LYS A 445 23.59 -0.33 -1.63
C LYS A 445 22.38 -0.61 -0.73
N THR A 446 22.22 -1.84 -0.26
CA THR A 446 21.00 -2.27 0.42
C THR A 446 20.99 -2.01 1.92
N GLN A 447 22.16 -1.83 2.52
CA GLN A 447 22.31 -1.71 3.97
C GLN A 447 22.47 -0.27 4.45
N ASP A 448 22.94 0.64 3.59
CA ASP A 448 23.10 2.03 3.94
C ASP A 448 21.88 2.84 3.50
N ILE A 449 21.48 3.78 4.33
CA ILE A 449 20.38 4.69 4.07
C ILE A 449 20.94 6.11 4.08
N TYR A 450 20.79 6.81 2.96
CA TYR A 450 21.12 8.21 2.86
C TYR A 450 19.96 9.08 3.37
N ASN A 451 20.24 10.25 3.93
CA ASN A 451 19.22 11.11 4.57
C ASN A 451 18.32 10.32 5.57
N ALA A 452 18.94 9.51 6.42
CA ALA A 452 18.23 8.65 7.36
C ALA A 452 17.38 9.45 8.37
N ASP A 453 17.82 10.62 8.77
CA ASP A 453 17.11 11.55 9.65
C ASP A 453 15.78 12.03 9.04
N VAL A 454 15.79 12.40 7.77
CA VAL A 454 14.58 12.79 7.02
C VAL A 454 13.60 11.63 6.91
N LEU A 455 14.11 10.43 6.62
CA LEU A 455 13.29 9.23 6.54
C LEU A 455 12.72 8.83 7.91
N ASN A 456 13.54 8.85 8.96
CA ASN A 456 13.10 8.55 10.32
C ASN A 456 12.02 9.53 10.80
N LYS A 457 12.17 10.82 10.48
CA LYS A 457 11.15 11.81 10.76
C LYS A 457 9.84 11.49 10.05
N LEU A 458 9.89 11.10 8.77
CA LEU A 458 8.71 10.69 8.03
C LEU A 458 8.06 9.44 8.65
N LEU A 459 8.84 8.42 8.99
CA LEU A 459 8.35 7.19 9.58
C LEU A 459 7.75 7.41 10.97
N SER A 460 8.32 8.31 11.78
CA SER A 460 7.80 8.64 13.12
C SER A 460 6.36 9.16 13.14
N TYR A 461 5.89 9.66 12.01
CA TYR A 461 4.53 10.17 11.88
C TYR A 461 3.47 9.09 11.68
N SER A 462 3.84 7.93 11.16
CA SER A 462 2.86 6.95 10.71
C SER A 462 3.21 5.49 10.96
N VAL A 463 4.44 5.18 11.38
CA VAL A 463 4.88 3.81 11.60
C VAL A 463 5.11 3.55 13.07
N ILE A 464 4.50 2.48 13.59
CA ILE A 464 4.81 1.94 14.92
C ILE A 464 5.43 0.56 14.72
N THR A 465 6.66 0.40 15.21
CA THR A 465 7.42 -0.86 15.13
C THR A 465 7.46 -1.53 16.49
N ARG A 466 7.14 -2.82 16.54
CA ARG A 466 7.25 -3.66 17.75
C ARG A 466 7.78 -5.04 17.41
N THR A 467 8.67 -5.52 18.25
CA THR A 467 9.07 -6.92 18.28
C THR A 467 8.00 -7.76 18.99
N PHE A 468 8.05 -9.07 18.77
CA PHE A 468 7.16 -9.99 19.47
C PHE A 468 7.33 -9.89 21.00
N ALA A 469 8.57 -9.76 21.47
CA ALA A 469 8.87 -9.63 22.89
C ALA A 469 8.28 -8.36 23.51
N GLU A 470 8.33 -7.22 22.82
CA GLU A 470 7.72 -5.97 23.29
C GLU A 470 6.19 -6.05 23.39
N ILE A 471 5.56 -6.82 22.49
CA ILE A 471 4.10 -6.98 22.50
C ILE A 471 3.66 -7.97 23.56
N THR A 472 4.32 -9.11 23.68
CA THR A 472 3.85 -10.24 24.51
C THR A 472 4.55 -10.34 25.85
N GLY A 473 5.66 -9.62 26.05
CA GLY A 473 6.53 -9.78 27.22
C GLY A 473 7.31 -11.10 27.26
N LYS A 474 7.29 -11.87 26.17
CA LYS A 474 7.93 -13.20 26.08
C LYS A 474 9.02 -13.19 25.01
N GLU A 475 10.24 -13.51 25.40
CA GLU A 475 11.32 -13.74 24.45
C GLU A 475 11.28 -15.19 23.97
N ILE A 476 10.80 -15.42 22.75
CA ILE A 476 10.65 -16.77 22.19
C ILE A 476 11.82 -17.13 21.27
N ARG A 477 12.52 -16.13 20.70
CA ARG A 477 13.61 -16.39 19.76
C ARG A 477 14.96 -16.48 20.47
N ARG A 478 15.57 -17.67 20.35
CA ARG A 478 16.99 -17.84 20.64
C ARG A 478 17.71 -18.20 19.34
N LEU A 479 18.67 -17.37 18.93
CA LEU A 479 19.50 -17.63 17.75
C LEU A 479 20.70 -18.44 18.18
N HIS A 480 20.79 -19.68 17.69
CA HIS A 480 21.96 -20.53 17.84
C HIS A 480 22.66 -20.71 16.49
N GLN A 481 23.95 -20.37 16.45
CA GLN A 481 24.79 -20.65 15.30
C GLN A 481 25.57 -21.94 15.55
N THR A 482 25.37 -22.92 14.68
CA THR A 482 26.11 -24.19 14.73
C THR A 482 27.01 -24.29 13.51
N PRO A 483 28.27 -23.88 13.62
CA PRO A 483 29.22 -23.99 12.52
C PRO A 483 29.55 -25.47 12.24
N VAL A 484 29.63 -25.81 10.97
CA VAL A 484 30.08 -27.14 10.51
C VAL A 484 31.19 -26.97 9.47
N SER A 485 32.21 -27.80 9.54
CA SER A 485 33.32 -27.81 8.59
C SER A 485 33.09 -28.87 7.53
N PHE A 486 33.46 -28.60 6.30
CA PHE A 486 33.38 -29.56 5.21
C PHE A 486 34.27 -30.78 5.48
N ALA A 487 33.76 -31.96 5.19
CA ALA A 487 34.59 -33.17 5.04
C ALA A 487 35.51 -33.03 3.82
N PRO A 488 36.61 -33.82 3.74
CA PRO A 488 37.58 -33.68 2.65
C PRO A 488 36.94 -33.75 1.25
N ALA A 489 36.06 -34.70 0.99
CA ALA A 489 35.35 -34.84 -0.29
C ALA A 489 34.41 -33.66 -0.59
N GLU A 490 33.73 -33.13 0.43
CA GLU A 490 32.88 -31.91 0.30
C GLU A 490 33.70 -30.68 -0.04
N ARG A 491 34.87 -30.55 0.61
CA ARG A 491 35.80 -29.45 0.39
C ARG A 491 36.35 -29.47 -1.03
N GLU A 492 36.72 -30.62 -1.53
CA GLU A 492 37.24 -30.78 -2.89
C GLU A 492 36.23 -30.32 -3.95
N VAL A 493 35.00 -30.80 -3.87
CA VAL A 493 33.93 -30.40 -4.80
C VAL A 493 33.63 -28.89 -4.70
N TYR A 494 33.61 -28.35 -3.48
CA TYR A 494 33.39 -26.92 -3.27
C TYR A 494 34.53 -26.07 -3.81
N GLN A 495 35.78 -26.47 -3.59
CA GLN A 495 36.96 -25.76 -4.10
C GLN A 495 37.00 -25.73 -5.63
N LYS A 496 36.73 -26.83 -6.28
CA LYS A 496 36.64 -26.93 -7.74
C LYS A 496 35.57 -25.98 -8.30
N ALA A 497 34.38 -25.99 -7.72
CA ALA A 497 33.32 -25.07 -8.13
C ALA A 497 33.67 -23.59 -7.87
N MET A 498 34.45 -23.30 -6.83
CA MET A 498 34.93 -21.96 -6.51
C MET A 498 35.98 -21.49 -7.51
N GLU A 499 36.91 -22.35 -7.93
CA GLU A 499 37.89 -22.04 -8.97
C GLU A 499 37.22 -21.73 -10.31
N GLU A 500 36.22 -22.51 -10.68
CA GLU A 500 35.39 -22.24 -11.86
C GLU A 500 34.67 -20.90 -11.75
N PHE A 501 34.11 -20.57 -10.59
CA PHE A 501 33.47 -19.28 -10.36
C PHE A 501 34.46 -18.12 -10.57
N PHE A 502 35.67 -18.20 -10.01
CA PHE A 502 36.67 -17.14 -10.18
C PHE A 502 37.11 -17.00 -11.65
N SER A 503 37.28 -18.11 -12.36
CA SER A 503 37.58 -18.11 -13.79
C SER A 503 36.47 -17.42 -14.60
N MET A 504 35.21 -17.78 -14.36
CA MET A 504 34.04 -17.17 -15.02
C MET A 504 33.94 -15.68 -14.68
N ARG A 505 34.20 -15.30 -13.43
CA ARG A 505 34.20 -13.91 -12.98
C ARG A 505 35.24 -13.06 -13.73
N GLN A 506 36.46 -13.57 -13.90
CA GLN A 506 37.51 -12.88 -14.66
C GLN A 506 37.07 -12.65 -16.11
N ARG A 507 36.49 -13.69 -16.75
CA ARG A 507 35.96 -13.59 -18.13
C ARG A 507 34.84 -12.55 -18.23
N TYR A 508 33.93 -12.51 -17.26
CA TYR A 508 32.82 -11.55 -17.21
C TYR A 508 33.30 -10.10 -17.26
N PHE A 509 34.35 -9.75 -16.52
CA PHE A 509 34.89 -8.39 -16.52
C PHE A 509 35.58 -8.02 -17.85
N ALA A 510 36.06 -9.00 -18.61
CA ALA A 510 36.69 -8.77 -19.91
C ALA A 510 35.69 -8.59 -21.06
N LEU A 511 34.39 -8.89 -20.84
CA LEU A 511 33.35 -8.89 -21.88
C LEU A 511 32.50 -7.62 -21.86
N THR A 512 31.95 -7.26 -23.02
CA THR A 512 31.02 -6.13 -23.21
C THR A 512 29.75 -6.57 -23.96
N GLY A 513 28.69 -5.78 -23.90
CA GLY A 513 27.46 -5.99 -24.67
C GLY A 513 26.67 -7.25 -24.29
N ASN A 514 26.14 -7.95 -25.29
CA ASN A 514 25.28 -9.15 -25.09
C ASN A 514 26.07 -10.33 -24.49
N SER A 515 27.32 -10.52 -24.91
CA SER A 515 28.18 -11.57 -24.36
C SER A 515 28.40 -11.42 -22.85
N ARG A 516 28.35 -10.21 -22.34
CA ARG A 516 28.42 -9.94 -20.90
C ARG A 516 27.16 -10.41 -20.17
N LYS A 517 25.96 -10.27 -20.80
CA LYS A 517 24.69 -10.77 -20.21
C LYS A 517 24.66 -12.28 -20.10
N ASP A 518 25.15 -12.98 -21.11
CA ASP A 518 25.18 -14.45 -21.11
C ASP A 518 26.17 -14.97 -20.05
N SER A 519 27.35 -14.32 -19.94
CA SER A 519 28.31 -14.60 -18.87
C SER A 519 27.78 -14.29 -17.47
N MET A 520 26.90 -13.30 -17.32
CA MET A 520 26.23 -13.00 -16.06
C MET A 520 25.32 -14.16 -15.61
N MET A 521 24.55 -14.73 -16.55
CA MET A 521 23.71 -15.90 -16.25
C MET A 521 24.52 -17.09 -15.82
N ALA A 522 25.65 -17.35 -16.45
CA ALA A 522 26.57 -18.42 -16.06
C ALA A 522 27.14 -18.20 -14.65
N LEU A 523 27.51 -16.96 -14.30
CA LEU A 523 27.94 -16.64 -12.93
C LEU A 523 26.84 -16.87 -11.88
N ILE A 524 25.61 -16.49 -12.17
CA ILE A 524 24.47 -16.73 -11.27
C ILE A 524 24.25 -18.23 -11.08
N GLN A 525 24.35 -19.00 -12.15
CA GLN A 525 24.25 -20.47 -12.09
C GLN A 525 25.36 -21.06 -11.23
N GLN A 526 26.60 -20.58 -11.36
CA GLN A 526 27.72 -21.04 -10.56
C GLN A 526 27.58 -20.67 -9.07
N ILE A 527 27.10 -19.46 -8.75
CA ILE A 527 26.75 -19.08 -7.37
C ILE A 527 25.67 -20.02 -6.82
N THR A 528 24.67 -20.33 -7.62
CA THR A 528 23.60 -21.27 -7.24
C THR A 528 24.15 -22.65 -6.96
N LEU A 529 25.11 -23.11 -7.77
CA LEU A 529 25.81 -24.39 -7.57
C LEU A 529 26.60 -24.39 -6.26
N LEU A 530 27.39 -23.34 -5.99
CA LEU A 530 28.14 -23.20 -4.73
C LEU A 530 27.22 -23.25 -3.50
N LEU A 531 26.10 -22.55 -3.54
CA LEU A 531 25.09 -22.57 -2.47
C LEU A 531 24.49 -23.98 -2.29
N ARG A 532 24.26 -24.70 -3.38
CA ARG A 532 23.74 -26.07 -3.36
C ARG A 532 24.76 -27.04 -2.78
N ILE A 533 26.02 -26.97 -3.23
CA ILE A 533 27.11 -27.79 -2.69
C ILE A 533 27.28 -27.53 -1.18
N SER A 534 27.25 -26.26 -0.76
CA SER A 534 27.40 -25.93 0.66
C SER A 534 26.24 -26.44 1.54
N ALA A 535 25.09 -26.70 0.97
CA ALA A 535 23.91 -27.21 1.69
C ALA A 535 23.81 -28.74 1.65
N ALA A 536 24.05 -29.34 0.47
CA ALA A 536 23.94 -30.77 0.23
C ALA A 536 24.81 -31.14 -0.98
N PRO A 537 26.12 -31.39 -0.81
CA PRO A 537 27.03 -31.74 -1.90
C PRO A 537 26.62 -33.00 -2.66
N ASN A 538 25.98 -33.96 -2.01
CA ASN A 538 25.44 -35.19 -2.63
C ASN A 538 24.30 -34.94 -3.65
N THR A 539 23.94 -33.70 -3.91
CA THR A 539 23.00 -33.32 -4.98
C THR A 539 23.69 -32.95 -6.29
N VAL A 540 25.02 -33.00 -6.35
CA VAL A 540 25.82 -32.75 -7.55
C VAL A 540 26.57 -34.01 -7.98
N GLU A 541 26.75 -34.18 -9.29
CA GLU A 541 27.32 -35.38 -9.88
C GLU A 541 28.78 -35.58 -9.51
N GLU A 542 29.51 -34.50 -9.29
CA GLU A 542 30.94 -34.52 -8.94
C GLU A 542 31.23 -34.99 -7.51
N TYR A 543 30.22 -35.13 -6.68
CA TYR A 543 30.38 -35.59 -5.31
C TYR A 543 30.39 -37.12 -5.25
N ASP A 544 31.58 -37.70 -5.08
CA ASP A 544 31.78 -39.12 -4.93
C ASP A 544 32.20 -39.47 -3.49
N SER A 545 31.21 -39.65 -2.63
CA SER A 545 31.42 -40.12 -1.26
C SER A 545 30.22 -40.93 -0.77
N PRO A 546 30.44 -42.12 -0.16
CA PRO A 546 29.36 -42.88 0.43
C PRO A 546 28.81 -42.31 1.73
N ASN A 547 29.49 -41.32 2.29
CA ASN A 547 29.14 -40.74 3.59
C ASN A 547 28.08 -39.66 3.43
N THR A 548 27.12 -39.62 4.35
CA THR A 548 26.16 -38.52 4.47
C THR A 548 26.89 -37.21 4.71
N PRO A 549 26.60 -36.14 3.93
CA PRO A 549 27.23 -34.84 4.10
C PRO A 549 27.12 -34.33 5.53
N VAL A 550 28.20 -33.65 5.99
CA VAL A 550 28.34 -33.22 7.38
C VAL A 550 27.18 -32.32 7.83
N LYS A 551 26.72 -31.43 6.96
CA LYS A 551 25.60 -30.52 7.28
C LYS A 551 24.27 -31.28 7.43
N ILE A 552 24.00 -32.24 6.53
CA ILE A 552 22.81 -33.09 6.61
C ILE A 552 22.85 -33.91 7.89
N ARG A 553 24.00 -34.54 8.19
CA ARG A 553 24.20 -35.33 9.42
C ARG A 553 23.95 -34.49 10.65
N LYS A 554 24.53 -33.28 10.73
CA LYS A 554 24.32 -32.36 11.88
C LYS A 554 22.87 -32.00 12.07
N VAL A 555 22.14 -31.75 10.97
CA VAL A 555 20.69 -31.49 11.04
C VAL A 555 19.94 -32.70 11.53
N CYS A 556 20.30 -33.90 11.08
CA CYS A 556 19.69 -35.14 11.58
C CYS A 556 19.97 -35.36 13.08
N ASP A 557 21.18 -35.06 13.54
CA ASP A 557 21.51 -35.10 14.98
C ASP A 557 20.61 -34.17 15.78
N MET A 558 20.45 -32.93 15.33
CA MET A 558 19.54 -31.95 15.98
C MET A 558 18.08 -32.42 15.95
N VAL A 559 17.61 -32.99 14.85
CA VAL A 559 16.26 -33.59 14.76
C VAL A 559 16.10 -34.72 15.76
N GLY A 560 17.15 -35.49 16.00
CA GLY A 560 17.18 -36.56 16.99
C GLY A 560 17.18 -36.07 18.45
N GLU A 561 17.86 -34.93 18.72
CA GLU A 561 17.85 -34.25 20.01
C GLU A 561 16.45 -33.70 20.36
N TRP A 562 15.72 -33.17 19.36
CA TRP A 562 14.39 -32.56 19.54
C TRP A 562 13.24 -33.52 19.18
N LYS A 563 13.19 -34.66 19.88
CA LYS A 563 12.25 -35.73 19.55
C LYS A 563 10.78 -35.34 19.69
N ASP A 564 10.47 -34.55 20.70
CA ASP A 564 9.10 -34.17 21.07
C ASP A 564 8.70 -32.79 20.51
N GLU A 565 9.55 -32.15 19.71
CA GLU A 565 9.31 -30.82 19.18
C GLU A 565 8.99 -30.82 17.68
N ILE A 566 8.28 -29.78 17.24
CA ILE A 566 8.06 -29.53 15.82
C ILE A 566 9.31 -28.85 15.26
N VAL A 567 10.01 -29.54 14.39
CA VAL A 567 11.22 -29.03 13.72
C VAL A 567 10.88 -28.58 12.31
N VAL A 568 11.21 -27.32 11.98
CA VAL A 568 11.05 -26.77 10.63
C VAL A 568 12.44 -26.56 10.01
N ILE A 569 12.70 -27.22 8.90
CA ILE A 569 13.97 -27.14 8.17
C ILE A 569 13.76 -26.34 6.89
N GLY A 570 14.32 -25.13 6.83
CA GLY A 570 14.28 -24.28 5.64
C GLY A 570 15.50 -24.50 4.75
N VAL A 571 15.26 -24.83 3.48
CA VAL A 571 16.31 -24.96 2.46
C VAL A 571 15.95 -24.23 1.17
N ARG A 572 16.96 -23.78 0.44
CA ARG A 572 16.74 -22.88 -0.72
C ARG A 572 16.39 -23.64 -2.02
N HIS A 573 16.84 -24.87 -2.19
CA HIS A 573 16.74 -25.60 -3.46
C HIS A 573 15.94 -26.89 -3.30
N LYS A 574 15.08 -27.20 -4.29
CA LYS A 574 14.22 -28.38 -4.25
C LYS A 574 14.99 -29.71 -4.08
N ASN A 575 16.08 -29.87 -4.82
CA ASN A 575 16.92 -31.09 -4.72
C ASN A 575 17.53 -31.24 -3.31
N VAL A 576 17.86 -30.14 -2.65
CA VAL A 576 18.35 -30.12 -1.28
C VAL A 576 17.24 -30.56 -0.30
N VAL A 577 15.98 -30.11 -0.52
CA VAL A 577 14.82 -30.58 0.28
C VAL A 577 14.73 -32.11 0.23
N GLU A 578 14.83 -32.69 -0.96
CA GLU A 578 14.75 -34.15 -1.16
C GLU A 578 15.89 -34.89 -0.48
N ALA A 579 17.13 -34.35 -0.57
CA ALA A 579 18.28 -34.92 0.10
C ALA A 579 18.11 -35.01 1.63
N TYR A 580 17.67 -33.91 2.25
CA TYR A 580 17.38 -33.88 3.69
C TYR A 580 16.20 -34.76 4.06
N ALA A 581 15.12 -34.73 3.30
CA ALA A 581 13.93 -35.51 3.56
C ALA A 581 14.21 -37.02 3.50
N ASN A 582 15.00 -37.47 2.51
CA ASN A 582 15.35 -38.86 2.36
C ASN A 582 16.22 -39.36 3.51
N GLU A 583 17.19 -38.57 3.95
CA GLU A 583 18.05 -38.94 5.06
C GLU A 583 17.31 -38.97 6.39
N ILE A 584 16.43 -38.00 6.64
CA ILE A 584 15.58 -37.97 7.84
C ILE A 584 14.63 -39.19 7.86
N ARG A 585 14.00 -39.54 6.74
CA ARG A 585 13.16 -40.74 6.65
C ARG A 585 13.96 -42.03 6.92
N ARG A 586 15.20 -42.07 6.43
CA ARG A 586 16.09 -43.22 6.65
C ARG A 586 16.45 -43.44 8.11
N ILE A 587 16.73 -42.32 8.83
CA ILE A 587 17.17 -42.38 10.23
C ILE A 587 15.97 -42.44 11.20
N PHE A 588 14.87 -41.77 10.86
CA PHE A 588 13.67 -41.62 11.70
C PHE A 588 12.40 -42.07 10.95
N PRO A 589 12.25 -43.37 10.64
CA PRO A 589 11.15 -43.88 9.81
C PRO A 589 9.76 -43.62 10.42
N ASP A 590 9.66 -43.60 11.73
CA ASP A 590 8.40 -43.42 12.46
C ASP A 590 8.00 -41.95 12.65
N ARG A 591 8.89 -40.99 12.33
CA ARG A 591 8.62 -39.56 12.51
C ARG A 591 7.84 -39.01 11.32
N LYS A 592 6.71 -38.35 11.58
CA LYS A 592 5.93 -37.69 10.55
C LYS A 592 6.73 -36.54 9.90
N LEU A 593 6.94 -36.65 8.60
CA LEU A 593 7.67 -35.65 7.81
C LEU A 593 6.76 -35.08 6.71
N PHE A 594 6.58 -33.77 6.72
CA PHE A 594 5.86 -33.04 5.69
C PHE A 594 6.86 -32.25 4.83
N VAL A 595 6.76 -32.39 3.52
CA VAL A 595 7.60 -31.67 2.57
C VAL A 595 6.75 -30.62 1.86
N VAL A 596 7.14 -29.35 2.00
CA VAL A 596 6.45 -28.22 1.36
C VAL A 596 7.41 -27.58 0.36
N THR A 597 6.99 -27.50 -0.89
CA THR A 597 7.74 -26.87 -1.98
C THR A 597 6.84 -25.93 -2.78
N GLY A 598 7.40 -25.15 -3.71
CA GLY A 598 6.60 -24.27 -4.57
C GLY A 598 5.62 -25.01 -5.51
N SER A 599 5.67 -26.33 -5.56
CA SER A 599 4.75 -27.20 -6.32
C SER A 599 3.73 -27.92 -5.42
N THR A 600 3.79 -27.72 -4.11
CA THR A 600 2.81 -28.20 -3.15
C THR A 600 1.74 -27.14 -2.92
#